data_cd7893cc019895984c2d4bba36c1ab15
#
_entry.id   cd7893cc019895984c2d4bba36c1ab15
#
_cell.length_a   1.000
_cell.length_b   1.000
_cell.length_c   1.000
_cell.angle_alpha   90.00
_cell.angle_beta   90.00
_cell.angle_gamma   90.00
#
_symmetry.space_group_name_H-M   'P 1'
#
loop_
_entity.id
_entity.type
_entity.pdbx_description
1 polymer ?
#
loop_
_entity_poly.entity_id
_entity_poly.type
_entity_poly.pdbx_seq_one_letter_code
_entity_poly.pdbx_strand_id
1 'polypeptide(L)'
;QIHAPIHGKITQRMVKVGDQVSAGQDLFTVIDFDSIVARLYVTEKALSKIQKNQMVRIESTAFPGKVFSGYVARIAPVVESKSGMIKVTVGFQDVGPLLPGMYVDGSIITSSKPDALLLPKKGILYDGEQRFIFRVKVNNEVERVLLTAGLEDAENVEPISFLKKGDQIVIAGQTGLKDGSRVQLPGDADENQNQEIPVTLPQTSDSESSRD
;
A
#
# COMPACT_ATOMS: atom_id res chain seq x y z
N GLN A 1 -24.97 40.46 -26.40
CA GLN A 1 -24.19 39.20 -26.51
C GLN A 1 -23.74 38.76 -25.12
N ILE A 2 -23.96 37.48 -24.78
CA ILE A 2 -23.61 36.93 -23.46
C ILE A 2 -22.32 36.13 -23.66
N HIS A 3 -21.31 36.43 -22.84
CA HIS A 3 -20.02 35.76 -22.87
C HIS A 3 -19.78 35.00 -21.55
N ALA A 4 -19.07 33.86 -21.62
CA ALA A 4 -18.65 33.15 -20.45
C ALA A 4 -17.57 33.97 -19.69
N PRO A 5 -17.70 34.15 -18.34
CA PRO A 5 -16.74 34.90 -17.57
C PRO A 5 -15.46 34.10 -17.22
N ILE A 6 -15.44 32.80 -17.50
CA ILE A 6 -14.33 31.89 -17.22
C ILE A 6 -14.00 31.05 -18.47
N HIS A 7 -12.76 30.54 -18.53
CA HIS A 7 -12.40 29.48 -19.46
C HIS A 7 -12.99 28.16 -18.98
N GLY A 8 -13.37 27.29 -19.93
CA GLY A 8 -13.91 25.98 -19.53
C GLY A 8 -14.72 25.33 -20.64
N LYS A 9 -15.34 24.20 -20.29
CA LYS A 9 -16.24 23.46 -21.19
C LYS A 9 -17.68 23.60 -20.73
N ILE A 10 -18.59 23.75 -21.69
CA ILE A 10 -20.03 23.76 -21.43
C ILE A 10 -20.41 22.30 -21.08
N THR A 11 -20.94 22.11 -19.87
CA THR A 11 -21.40 20.81 -19.39
C THR A 11 -22.91 20.65 -19.48
N GLN A 12 -23.64 21.75 -19.45
CA GLN A 12 -25.08 21.75 -19.55
C GLN A 12 -25.57 22.98 -20.36
N ARG A 13 -26.49 22.77 -21.23
CA ARG A 13 -27.22 23.82 -21.98
C ARG A 13 -28.70 23.71 -21.65
N MET A 14 -29.29 24.79 -21.14
CA MET A 14 -30.70 24.85 -20.67
C MET A 14 -31.57 25.65 -21.62
N VAL A 15 -31.02 26.15 -22.73
CA VAL A 15 -31.75 26.98 -23.71
C VAL A 15 -31.50 26.52 -25.16
N LYS A 16 -32.44 26.79 -26.03
CA LYS A 16 -32.36 26.55 -27.47
C LYS A 16 -32.52 27.87 -28.23
N VAL A 17 -32.19 27.86 -29.51
CA VAL A 17 -32.43 28.99 -30.38
C VAL A 17 -33.94 29.21 -30.52
N GLY A 18 -34.39 30.41 -30.27
CA GLY A 18 -35.81 30.79 -30.28
C GLY A 18 -36.49 30.81 -28.92
N ASP A 19 -35.82 30.32 -27.87
CA ASP A 19 -36.38 30.37 -26.51
C ASP A 19 -36.40 31.81 -25.99
N GLN A 20 -37.46 32.15 -25.25
CA GLN A 20 -37.55 33.39 -24.49
C GLN A 20 -36.78 33.23 -23.20
N VAL A 21 -35.85 34.12 -22.91
CA VAL A 21 -35.04 34.10 -21.69
C VAL A 21 -35.35 35.29 -20.80
N SER A 22 -35.27 35.10 -19.48
CA SER A 22 -35.51 36.11 -18.47
C SER A 22 -34.22 36.47 -17.72
N ALA A 23 -34.18 37.66 -17.13
CA ALA A 23 -33.05 38.04 -16.29
C ALA A 23 -32.95 37.12 -15.06
N GLY A 24 -31.73 36.60 -14.81
CA GLY A 24 -31.48 35.65 -13.74
C GLY A 24 -31.70 34.18 -14.07
N GLN A 25 -32.09 33.87 -15.31
CA GLN A 25 -32.23 32.49 -15.80
C GLN A 25 -30.88 31.90 -16.11
N ASP A 26 -30.65 30.64 -15.63
CA ASP A 26 -29.48 29.87 -16.00
C ASP A 26 -29.57 29.37 -17.45
N LEU A 27 -28.57 29.69 -18.26
CA LEU A 27 -28.55 29.37 -19.69
C LEU A 27 -27.56 28.23 -19.98
N PHE A 28 -26.39 28.28 -19.36
CA PHE A 28 -25.31 27.32 -19.55
C PHE A 28 -24.58 27.09 -18.24
N THR A 29 -24.13 25.86 -18.03
CA THR A 29 -23.15 25.55 -16.98
C THR A 29 -21.80 25.36 -17.62
N VAL A 30 -20.80 26.15 -17.18
CA VAL A 30 -19.42 26.07 -17.63
C VAL A 30 -18.56 25.58 -16.48
N ILE A 31 -17.72 24.58 -16.72
CA ILE A 31 -16.76 24.03 -15.75
C ILE A 31 -15.36 24.28 -16.26
N ASP A 32 -14.54 24.87 -15.40
CA ASP A 32 -13.10 24.95 -15.59
C ASP A 32 -12.44 23.64 -15.08
N PHE A 33 -11.94 22.82 -15.99
CA PHE A 33 -11.33 21.54 -15.69
C PHE A 33 -9.91 21.69 -15.12
N ASP A 34 -9.25 22.82 -15.30
CA ASP A 34 -7.90 23.06 -14.78
C ASP A 34 -7.93 23.42 -13.29
N SER A 35 -9.11 23.83 -12.78
CA SER A 35 -9.32 24.19 -11.37
C SER A 35 -9.92 23.08 -10.50
N ILE A 36 -9.96 21.85 -11.00
CA ILE A 36 -10.48 20.70 -10.25
C ILE A 36 -9.65 20.47 -8.98
N VAL A 37 -10.35 20.29 -7.87
CA VAL A 37 -9.76 19.94 -6.58
C VAL A 37 -10.46 18.74 -5.97
N ALA A 38 -9.72 17.93 -5.20
CA ALA A 38 -10.33 16.92 -4.34
C ALA A 38 -10.56 17.50 -2.94
N ARG A 39 -11.62 17.05 -2.28
CA ARG A 39 -11.94 17.40 -0.89
C ARG A 39 -11.83 16.16 -0.04
N LEU A 40 -10.81 16.14 0.82
CA LEU A 40 -10.61 15.08 1.79
C LEU A 40 -11.08 15.55 3.17
N TYR A 41 -11.54 14.61 3.96
CA TYR A 41 -11.95 14.85 5.34
C TYR A 41 -11.06 14.04 6.27
N VAL A 42 -10.34 14.73 7.15
CA VAL A 42 -9.37 14.11 8.06
C VAL A 42 -9.81 14.35 9.50
N THR A 43 -9.45 13.46 10.41
CA THR A 43 -9.75 13.62 11.82
C THR A 43 -8.88 14.72 12.44
N GLU A 44 -9.37 15.37 13.51
CA GLU A 44 -8.60 16.37 14.24
C GLU A 44 -7.25 15.86 14.74
N LYS A 45 -7.19 14.58 15.16
CA LYS A 45 -5.93 13.94 15.60
C LYS A 45 -4.83 13.91 14.52
N ALA A 46 -5.22 13.89 13.26
CA ALA A 46 -4.26 13.88 12.14
C ALA A 46 -3.75 15.29 11.81
N LEU A 47 -4.42 16.36 12.27
CA LEU A 47 -4.11 17.74 11.90
C LEU A 47 -2.66 18.13 12.20
N SER A 48 -2.13 17.70 13.36
CA SER A 48 -0.74 18.01 13.76
C SER A 48 0.33 17.52 12.79
N LYS A 49 -0.01 16.54 11.94
CA LYS A 49 0.89 15.91 10.96
C LYS A 49 0.69 16.44 9.54
N ILE A 50 -0.36 17.29 9.33
CA ILE A 50 -0.73 17.73 7.98
C ILE A 50 -0.29 19.17 7.78
N GLN A 51 0.42 19.42 6.69
CA GLN A 51 0.92 20.72 6.31
C GLN A 51 0.60 21.02 4.84
N LYS A 52 0.57 22.31 4.49
CA LYS A 52 0.43 22.76 3.11
C LYS A 52 1.59 22.22 2.25
N ASN A 53 1.29 21.92 1.00
CA ASN A 53 2.21 21.36 0.00
C ASN A 53 2.68 19.91 0.25
N GLN A 54 2.16 19.21 1.27
CA GLN A 54 2.40 17.79 1.38
C GLN A 54 1.82 17.04 0.19
N MET A 55 2.53 16.01 -0.26
CA MET A 55 2.07 15.13 -1.33
C MET A 55 0.87 14.30 -0.88
N VAL A 56 -0.07 14.14 -1.78
CA VAL A 56 -1.27 13.32 -1.59
C VAL A 56 -1.36 12.32 -2.74
N ARG A 57 -1.48 11.04 -2.41
CA ARG A 57 -1.84 9.99 -3.37
C ARG A 57 -3.35 9.90 -3.42
N ILE A 58 -3.88 9.93 -4.62
CA ILE A 58 -5.32 9.88 -4.88
C ILE A 58 -5.62 8.67 -5.74
N GLU A 59 -6.58 7.89 -5.31
CA GLU A 59 -7.09 6.73 -6.01
C GLU A 59 -8.58 6.89 -6.28
N SER A 60 -9.07 6.34 -7.37
CA SER A 60 -10.49 6.37 -7.71
C SER A 60 -10.95 5.00 -8.15
N THR A 61 -12.13 4.59 -7.68
CA THR A 61 -12.76 3.34 -8.11
C THR A 61 -13.08 3.31 -9.60
N ALA A 62 -13.21 4.49 -10.23
CA ALA A 62 -13.41 4.60 -11.68
C ALA A 62 -12.16 4.22 -12.49
N PHE A 63 -10.97 4.26 -11.89
CA PHE A 63 -9.68 3.94 -12.53
C PHE A 63 -8.86 3.01 -11.63
N PRO A 64 -9.22 1.72 -11.52
CA PRO A 64 -8.53 0.77 -10.65
C PRO A 64 -7.05 0.65 -10.98
N GLY A 65 -6.19 0.67 -9.94
CA GLY A 65 -4.74 0.56 -10.08
C GLY A 65 -4.03 1.84 -10.56
N LYS A 66 -4.78 2.92 -10.87
CA LYS A 66 -4.18 4.21 -11.25
C LYS A 66 -4.12 5.15 -10.06
N VAL A 67 -2.90 5.64 -9.77
CA VAL A 67 -2.64 6.61 -8.72
C VAL A 67 -2.43 7.99 -9.34
N PHE A 68 -3.13 8.98 -8.81
CA PHE A 68 -2.99 10.38 -9.20
C PHE A 68 -2.23 11.12 -8.10
N SER A 69 -1.35 12.02 -8.49
CA SER A 69 -0.58 12.83 -7.55
C SER A 69 -1.23 14.18 -7.33
N GLY A 70 -1.45 14.51 -6.07
CA GLY A 70 -1.94 15.80 -5.65
C GLY A 70 -1.06 16.39 -4.54
N TYR A 71 -1.44 17.57 -4.09
CA TYR A 71 -0.79 18.25 -2.97
C TYR A 71 -1.82 18.95 -2.09
N VAL A 72 -1.54 19.08 -0.81
CA VAL A 72 -2.39 19.83 0.14
C VAL A 72 -2.34 21.32 -0.24
N ALA A 73 -3.40 21.80 -0.88
CA ALA A 73 -3.52 23.21 -1.29
C ALA A 73 -3.98 24.07 -0.13
N ARG A 74 -4.97 23.59 0.65
CA ARG A 74 -5.54 24.32 1.76
C ARG A 74 -6.11 23.39 2.82
N ILE A 75 -5.93 23.74 4.08
CA ILE A 75 -6.54 23.13 5.24
C ILE A 75 -7.59 24.10 5.76
N ALA A 76 -8.82 23.65 5.99
CA ALA A 76 -9.85 24.51 6.55
C ALA A 76 -9.48 24.88 7.99
N PRO A 77 -9.67 26.17 8.39
CA PRO A 77 -9.35 26.61 9.75
C PRO A 77 -10.42 26.23 10.78
N VAL A 78 -11.42 25.44 10.37
CA VAL A 78 -12.58 25.10 11.19
C VAL A 78 -12.79 23.59 11.16
N VAL A 79 -13.03 23.00 12.34
CA VAL A 79 -13.48 21.63 12.52
C VAL A 79 -14.99 21.59 12.32
N GLU A 80 -15.49 20.66 11.55
CA GLU A 80 -16.92 20.46 11.38
C GLU A 80 -17.51 19.81 12.64
N SER A 81 -18.33 20.56 13.37
CA SER A 81 -18.79 20.15 14.70
C SER A 81 -19.60 18.86 14.72
N LYS A 82 -20.26 18.49 13.61
CA LYS A 82 -21.07 17.28 13.52
C LYS A 82 -20.24 16.00 13.32
N SER A 83 -19.14 16.10 12.58
CA SER A 83 -18.32 14.94 12.19
C SER A 83 -16.97 14.87 12.93
N GLY A 84 -16.53 15.98 13.56
CA GLY A 84 -15.19 16.10 14.13
C GLY A 84 -14.07 16.08 13.07
N MET A 85 -14.44 16.34 11.82
CA MET A 85 -13.50 16.27 10.68
C MET A 85 -13.09 17.66 10.21
N ILE A 86 -11.93 17.73 9.60
CA ILE A 86 -11.37 18.93 8.99
C ILE A 86 -11.28 18.71 7.49
N LYS A 87 -11.80 19.68 6.74
CA LYS A 87 -11.75 19.66 5.29
C LYS A 87 -10.36 20.06 4.79
N VAL A 88 -9.72 19.17 4.05
CA VAL A 88 -8.46 19.40 3.34
C VAL A 88 -8.76 19.48 1.85
N THR A 89 -8.39 20.59 1.22
CA THR A 89 -8.51 20.76 -0.23
C THR A 89 -7.18 20.35 -0.86
N VAL A 90 -7.26 19.42 -1.79
CA VAL A 90 -6.10 18.88 -2.53
C VAL A 90 -6.16 19.41 -3.96
N GLY A 91 -5.08 20.06 -4.38
CA GLY A 91 -4.86 20.45 -5.76
C GLY A 91 -4.13 19.35 -6.52
N PHE A 92 -4.24 19.38 -7.83
CA PHE A 92 -3.53 18.47 -8.74
C PHE A 92 -2.51 19.24 -9.55
N GLN A 93 -1.42 18.60 -9.93
CA GLN A 93 -0.52 19.10 -10.98
C GLN A 93 -1.05 18.69 -12.36
N ASP A 94 -1.58 17.48 -12.44
CA ASP A 94 -2.26 16.94 -13.60
C ASP A 94 -3.49 16.18 -13.13
N VAL A 95 -4.67 16.64 -13.49
CA VAL A 95 -5.95 16.03 -13.13
C VAL A 95 -6.17 14.72 -13.91
N GLY A 96 -5.58 14.59 -15.08
CA GLY A 96 -5.78 13.46 -15.98
C GLY A 96 -7.27 13.26 -16.35
N PRO A 97 -7.78 12.02 -16.27
CA PRO A 97 -9.17 11.70 -16.63
C PRO A 97 -10.18 11.89 -15.50
N LEU A 98 -9.78 12.44 -14.35
CA LEU A 98 -10.70 12.68 -13.22
C LEU A 98 -11.72 13.75 -13.60
N LEU A 99 -12.98 13.50 -13.28
CA LEU A 99 -14.09 14.41 -13.55
C LEU A 99 -14.69 14.95 -12.24
N PRO A 100 -15.23 16.17 -12.26
CA PRO A 100 -16.00 16.70 -11.13
C PRO A 100 -17.13 15.76 -10.74
N GLY A 101 -17.30 15.53 -9.44
CA GLY A 101 -18.33 14.64 -8.89
C GLY A 101 -17.88 13.19 -8.69
N MET A 102 -16.68 12.81 -9.16
CA MET A 102 -16.12 11.49 -8.86
C MET A 102 -15.74 11.36 -7.38
N TYR A 103 -15.98 10.16 -6.84
CA TYR A 103 -15.47 9.77 -5.54
C TYR A 103 -14.00 9.40 -5.66
N VAL A 104 -13.21 9.87 -4.70
CA VAL A 104 -11.78 9.59 -4.61
C VAL A 104 -11.36 9.31 -3.18
N ASP A 105 -10.45 8.37 -3.01
CA ASP A 105 -9.73 8.12 -1.78
C ASP A 105 -8.37 8.80 -1.83
N GLY A 106 -8.01 9.50 -0.75
CA GLY A 106 -6.77 10.26 -0.67
C GLY A 106 -5.92 9.89 0.54
N SER A 107 -4.66 9.55 0.30
CA SER A 107 -3.66 9.28 1.33
C SER A 107 -2.66 10.43 1.39
N ILE A 108 -2.70 11.24 2.46
CA ILE A 108 -1.75 12.34 2.69
C ILE A 108 -0.45 11.75 3.22
N ILE A 109 0.67 12.00 2.52
CA ILE A 109 1.98 11.52 2.93
C ILE A 109 2.53 12.45 4.01
N THR A 110 2.48 12.01 5.25
CA THR A 110 2.90 12.81 6.41
C THR A 110 4.40 12.68 6.72
N SER A 111 5.03 11.61 6.26
CA SER A 111 6.47 11.38 6.42
C SER A 111 6.97 10.51 5.27
N SER A 112 8.19 10.75 4.83
CA SER A 112 8.86 9.95 3.80
C SER A 112 10.33 9.81 4.16
N LYS A 113 10.85 8.59 4.05
CA LYS A 113 12.25 8.26 4.28
C LYS A 113 12.73 7.36 3.13
N PRO A 114 13.31 7.94 2.07
CA PRO A 114 13.64 7.20 0.84
C PRO A 114 14.57 6.01 1.06
N ASP A 115 15.52 6.12 2.01
CA ASP A 115 16.54 5.11 2.29
C ASP A 115 16.19 4.20 3.47
N ALA A 116 14.93 4.15 3.88
CA ALA A 116 14.49 3.30 4.97
C ALA A 116 14.66 1.81 4.60
N LEU A 117 15.20 1.04 5.54
CA LEU A 117 15.12 -0.42 5.46
C LEU A 117 13.66 -0.82 5.65
N LEU A 118 13.12 -1.64 4.75
CA LEU A 118 11.74 -2.09 4.80
C LEU A 118 11.68 -3.53 5.27
N LEU A 119 10.92 -3.78 6.32
CA LEU A 119 10.62 -5.08 6.85
C LEU A 119 9.14 -5.40 6.58
N PRO A 120 8.82 -6.46 5.82
CA PRO A 120 7.42 -6.86 5.63
C PRO A 120 6.75 -7.20 6.96
N LYS A 121 5.56 -6.66 7.22
CA LYS A 121 4.80 -6.92 8.45
C LYS A 121 4.47 -8.40 8.66
N LYS A 122 4.44 -9.19 7.60
CA LYS A 122 4.29 -10.65 7.64
C LYS A 122 5.39 -11.36 8.44
N GLY A 123 6.59 -10.75 8.53
CA GLY A 123 7.71 -11.28 9.32
C GLY A 123 7.65 -10.95 10.80
N ILE A 124 6.70 -10.11 11.23
CA ILE A 124 6.60 -9.64 12.61
C ILE A 124 5.74 -10.58 13.43
N LEU A 125 6.25 -10.97 14.58
CA LEU A 125 5.54 -11.76 15.59
C LEU A 125 5.29 -10.88 16.82
N TYR A 126 4.22 -11.20 17.54
CA TYR A 126 3.80 -10.48 18.74
C TYR A 126 3.83 -11.41 19.94
N ASP A 127 4.42 -10.94 21.02
CA ASP A 127 4.44 -11.61 22.32
C ASP A 127 4.05 -10.56 23.37
N GLY A 128 2.77 -10.55 23.74
CA GLY A 128 2.17 -9.46 24.49
C GLY A 128 2.27 -8.13 23.73
N GLU A 129 2.92 -7.14 24.32
CA GLU A 129 3.14 -5.83 23.70
C GLU A 129 4.45 -5.75 22.89
N GLN A 130 5.28 -6.78 22.95
CA GLN A 130 6.56 -6.81 22.26
C GLN A 130 6.41 -7.32 20.83
N ARG A 131 7.12 -6.68 19.91
CA ARG A 131 7.26 -7.11 18.51
C ARG A 131 8.63 -7.75 18.34
N PHE A 132 8.71 -8.87 17.66
CA PHE A 132 9.97 -9.54 17.34
C PHE A 132 9.94 -10.18 15.97
N ILE A 133 11.10 -10.51 15.48
CA ILE A 133 11.31 -11.20 14.21
C ILE A 133 12.30 -12.34 14.41
N PHE A 134 12.32 -13.28 13.47
CA PHE A 134 13.39 -14.28 13.38
C PHE A 134 14.33 -13.91 12.23
N ARG A 135 15.57 -13.61 12.58
CA ARG A 135 16.67 -13.41 11.63
C ARG A 135 17.41 -14.72 11.43
N VAL A 136 17.71 -15.09 10.19
CA VAL A 136 18.47 -16.28 9.85
C VAL A 136 19.96 -15.97 9.93
N LYS A 137 20.70 -16.81 10.66
CA LYS A 137 22.17 -16.78 10.74
C LYS A 137 22.79 -17.58 9.60
N VAL A 138 24.10 -17.43 9.40
CA VAL A 138 24.87 -18.12 8.34
C VAL A 138 24.77 -19.65 8.42
N ASN A 139 24.50 -20.21 9.61
CA ASN A 139 24.38 -21.66 9.84
C ASN A 139 22.91 -22.17 9.73
N ASN A 140 22.03 -21.41 9.10
CA ASN A 140 20.59 -21.69 8.99
C ASN A 140 19.85 -21.80 10.34
N GLU A 141 20.42 -21.27 11.41
CA GLU A 141 19.73 -21.11 12.69
C GLU A 141 19.05 -19.75 12.74
N VAL A 142 17.88 -19.68 13.39
CA VAL A 142 17.18 -18.42 13.59
C VAL A 142 17.53 -17.81 14.94
N GLU A 143 17.61 -16.49 14.94
CA GLU A 143 17.78 -15.66 16.12
C GLU A 143 16.55 -14.81 16.33
N ARG A 144 16.01 -14.84 17.54
CA ARG A 144 14.89 -13.96 17.93
C ARG A 144 15.42 -12.56 18.20
N VAL A 145 15.02 -11.59 17.37
CA VAL A 145 15.42 -10.19 17.48
C VAL A 145 14.23 -9.34 17.88
N LEU A 146 14.36 -8.56 18.96
CA LEU A 146 13.34 -7.60 19.36
C LEU A 146 13.27 -6.47 18.32
N LEU A 147 12.07 -6.17 17.84
CA LEU A 147 11.83 -5.15 16.82
C LEU A 147 11.40 -3.83 17.48
N THR A 148 12.23 -2.80 17.30
CA THR A 148 11.81 -1.42 17.53
C THR A 148 11.37 -0.84 16.20
N ALA A 149 10.08 -0.50 16.09
CA ALA A 149 9.47 0.01 14.87
C ALA A 149 9.67 1.52 14.74
N GLY A 150 10.03 1.97 13.54
CA GLY A 150 10.05 3.35 13.11
C GLY A 150 8.78 3.72 12.33
N LEU A 151 8.97 4.23 11.11
CA LEU A 151 7.86 4.51 10.20
C LEU A 151 7.23 3.20 9.74
N GLU A 152 5.93 3.19 9.61
CA GLU A 152 5.19 2.04 9.07
C GLU A 152 4.13 2.49 8.05
N ASP A 153 3.99 1.69 7.01
CA ASP A 153 2.93 1.79 6.01
C ASP A 153 1.93 0.61 6.15
N ALA A 154 1.12 0.36 5.14
CA ALA A 154 0.16 -0.74 5.15
C ALA A 154 0.83 -2.12 5.21
N GLU A 155 1.96 -2.32 4.53
CA GLU A 155 2.61 -3.62 4.31
C GLU A 155 3.94 -3.76 5.03
N ASN A 156 4.64 -2.67 5.30
CA ASN A 156 6.01 -2.66 5.78
C ASN A 156 6.17 -1.82 7.05
N VAL A 157 7.24 -2.10 7.76
CA VAL A 157 7.70 -1.33 8.92
C VAL A 157 9.18 -1.02 8.75
N GLU A 158 9.61 0.16 9.16
CA GLU A 158 11.02 0.50 9.29
C GLU A 158 11.57 -0.08 10.60
N PRO A 159 12.54 -1.02 10.58
CA PRO A 159 13.21 -1.47 11.78
C PRO A 159 14.25 -0.42 12.21
N ILE A 160 14.11 0.12 13.42
CA ILE A 160 15.14 0.98 14.04
C ILE A 160 16.20 0.12 14.77
N SER A 161 15.95 -1.18 14.93
CA SER A 161 16.83 -2.13 15.58
C SER A 161 17.94 -2.64 14.65
N PHE A 162 18.85 -3.42 15.18
CA PHE A 162 20.11 -3.96 14.64
C PHE A 162 20.05 -4.75 13.32
N LEU A 163 19.08 -4.46 12.44
CA LEU A 163 18.96 -5.08 11.14
C LEU A 163 19.78 -4.31 10.10
N LYS A 164 20.40 -5.05 9.19
CA LYS A 164 21.18 -4.50 8.08
C LYS A 164 20.58 -4.95 6.76
N LYS A 165 20.85 -4.18 5.72
CA LYS A 165 20.51 -4.58 4.35
C LYS A 165 21.22 -5.89 4.02
N GLY A 166 20.44 -6.89 3.60
CA GLY A 166 20.94 -8.24 3.31
C GLY A 166 20.66 -9.27 4.40
N ASP A 167 20.20 -8.85 5.59
CA ASP A 167 19.74 -9.81 6.61
C ASP A 167 18.52 -10.59 6.08
N GLN A 168 18.55 -11.91 6.25
CA GLN A 168 17.44 -12.79 5.90
C GLN A 168 16.50 -12.92 7.07
N ILE A 169 15.20 -12.77 6.81
CA ILE A 169 14.17 -12.79 7.84
C ILE A 169 13.10 -13.81 7.46
N VAL A 170 12.64 -14.57 8.45
CA VAL A 170 11.56 -15.54 8.25
C VAL A 170 10.23 -14.79 8.13
N ILE A 171 9.58 -14.92 6.98
CA ILE A 171 8.29 -14.28 6.69
C ILE A 171 7.12 -15.27 6.61
N ALA A 172 7.40 -16.58 6.67
CA ALA A 172 6.42 -17.66 6.66
C ALA A 172 6.96 -18.85 7.46
N GLY A 173 6.07 -19.65 8.05
CA GLY A 173 6.45 -20.82 8.86
C GLY A 173 7.00 -20.48 10.26
N GLN A 174 6.75 -19.28 10.75
CA GLN A 174 7.29 -18.82 12.05
C GLN A 174 6.67 -19.51 13.27
N THR A 175 5.48 -20.14 13.09
CA THR A 175 4.74 -20.76 14.18
C THR A 175 5.53 -21.94 14.74
N GLY A 176 5.88 -21.86 16.05
CA GLY A 176 6.65 -22.90 16.73
C GLY A 176 8.17 -22.73 16.66
N LEU A 177 8.71 -21.77 15.92
CA LEU A 177 10.13 -21.46 15.96
C LEU A 177 10.52 -20.88 17.32
N LYS A 178 11.68 -21.32 17.80
CA LYS A 178 12.34 -20.79 18.99
C LYS A 178 13.71 -20.25 18.61
N ASP A 179 14.29 -19.45 19.48
CA ASP A 179 15.68 -19.02 19.31
C ASP A 179 16.60 -20.23 19.15
N GLY A 180 17.47 -20.20 18.12
CA GLY A 180 18.36 -21.33 17.78
C GLY A 180 17.70 -22.44 16.95
N SER A 181 16.42 -22.38 16.61
CA SER A 181 15.80 -23.37 15.70
C SER A 181 16.47 -23.34 14.32
N ARG A 182 16.64 -24.50 13.70
CA ARG A 182 17.13 -24.61 12.32
C ARG A 182 15.99 -24.48 11.31
N VAL A 183 16.23 -23.73 10.26
CA VAL A 183 15.29 -23.53 9.16
C VAL A 183 15.93 -23.98 7.84
N GLN A 184 15.11 -24.49 6.93
CA GLN A 184 15.53 -24.75 5.55
C GLN A 184 15.18 -23.53 4.72
N LEU A 185 16.13 -23.03 3.96
CA LEU A 185 15.91 -21.93 3.03
C LEU A 185 15.34 -22.46 1.70
N PRO A 186 14.49 -21.70 1.02
CA PRO A 186 14.08 -22.02 -0.33
C PRO A 186 15.33 -22.08 -1.23
N GLY A 187 15.69 -23.26 -1.70
CA GLY A 187 16.91 -23.53 -2.48
C GLY A 187 17.83 -24.59 -1.87
N ASP A 188 17.73 -24.85 -0.56
CA ASP A 188 18.54 -25.89 0.09
C ASP A 188 18.02 -27.33 -0.18
N ALA A 189 16.87 -27.47 -0.84
CA ALA A 189 16.22 -28.77 -1.05
C ALA A 189 16.83 -29.62 -2.18
N ASP A 190 17.69 -29.04 -3.05
CA ASP A 190 18.20 -29.76 -4.23
C ASP A 190 19.54 -30.49 -4.02
N GLU A 191 20.26 -30.30 -2.91
CA GLU A 191 21.57 -30.96 -2.71
C GLU A 191 21.51 -32.30 -1.97
N ASN A 192 20.36 -32.73 -1.44
CA ASN A 192 20.29 -33.93 -0.57
C ASN A 192 19.49 -35.10 -1.16
N GLN A 193 19.16 -35.11 -2.46
CA GLN A 193 18.50 -36.25 -3.12
C GLN A 193 19.47 -37.19 -3.86
N ASN A 194 20.79 -37.07 -3.68
CA ASN A 194 21.76 -37.97 -4.33
C ASN A 194 22.46 -38.91 -3.32
N GLN A 195 21.72 -39.40 -2.32
CA GLN A 195 22.17 -40.60 -1.59
C GLN A 195 21.45 -41.80 -2.19
N GLU A 196 22.24 -42.54 -3.00
CA GLU A 196 21.92 -43.85 -3.55
C GLU A 196 21.34 -44.78 -2.49
N ILE A 197 20.13 -45.26 -2.77
CA ILE A 197 19.56 -46.40 -2.06
C ILE A 197 20.27 -47.63 -2.66
N PRO A 198 21.04 -48.41 -1.89
CA PRO A 198 21.60 -49.65 -2.40
C PRO A 198 20.46 -50.64 -2.68
N VAL A 199 20.22 -50.90 -3.93
CA VAL A 199 19.30 -51.95 -4.39
C VAL A 199 19.96 -53.27 -4.07
N THR A 200 19.57 -53.91 -2.98
CA THR A 200 19.91 -55.33 -2.68
C THR A 200 19.01 -56.19 -3.54
N LEU A 201 19.57 -56.80 -4.57
CA LEU A 201 18.89 -57.81 -5.37
C LEU A 201 18.71 -59.09 -4.52
N PRO A 202 17.53 -59.72 -4.50
CA PRO A 202 17.38 -61.04 -3.89
C PRO A 202 18.08 -62.09 -4.73
N GLN A 203 18.97 -62.85 -4.10
CA GLN A 203 19.61 -64.03 -4.71
C GLN A 203 18.53 -65.11 -4.87
N THR A 204 18.34 -65.54 -6.10
CA THR A 204 17.60 -66.77 -6.47
C THR A 204 18.45 -67.95 -6.04
N SER A 205 17.98 -68.69 -5.05
CA SER A 205 18.49 -70.01 -4.72
C SER A 205 17.89 -71.06 -5.69
N ASP A 206 18.72 -71.50 -6.60
CA ASP A 206 18.50 -72.74 -7.30
C ASP A 206 18.47 -73.90 -6.30
N SER A 207 17.43 -74.67 -6.31
CA SER A 207 17.44 -76.04 -5.75
C SER A 207 16.83 -76.94 -6.80
N GLU A 208 17.73 -77.61 -7.51
CA GLU A 208 17.47 -78.91 -8.18
C GLU A 208 16.87 -79.91 -7.20
N SER A 209 15.89 -80.62 -7.59
CA SER A 209 15.71 -82.01 -7.24
C SER A 209 14.69 -82.67 -8.14
N SER A 210 15.19 -83.48 -9.04
CA SER A 210 14.92 -84.80 -9.57
C SER A 210 13.79 -85.66 -9.02
N ARG A 211 13.17 -86.41 -9.97
CA ARG A 211 12.51 -87.76 -9.87
C ARG A 211 10.98 -87.60 -9.53
N ASP A 212 10.07 -88.24 -10.16
CA ASP A 212 9.99 -89.47 -11.09
C ASP A 212 8.92 -89.19 -12.15
#